data_cee6a5388530a3f4cdd58bdd8756292a
#
_entry.id   cee6a5388530a3f4cdd58bdd8756292a
#
_cell.length_a   1.000
_cell.length_b   1.000
_cell.length_c   1.000
_cell.angle_alpha   90.00
_cell.angle_beta   90.00
_cell.angle_gamma   90.00
#
_symmetry.space_group_name_H-M   'P 1'
#
loop_
_entity.id
_entity.type
_entity.pdbx_description
1 polymer ?
#
loop_
_entity_poly.entity_id
_entity_poly.type
_entity_poly.pdbx_seq_one_letter_code
_entity_poly.pdbx_strand_id
1 'polypeptide(L)'
;MTKFKNELGRSMVEMLLYIGLVIVIGVSTIKLYSESVEKSKRINAQNQIRDLIKDVNMIYIGRNFPTSGDISEKIKKKGIKLVNPWGDSISIIAKNAPTGGTGSFALPYFGIKMKLSKARCAYLGSALEEDTIGINVKGADISTNAKSFDDILKNCKDNHDVYFWVKKE
;
A
#
# COMPACT_ATOMS: atom_id res chain seq x y z
N MET A 1 -19.38 -50.28 -43.76
CA MET A 1 -19.86 -48.95 -43.38
C MET A 1 -19.70 -48.62 -41.87
N THR A 2 -18.93 -49.37 -41.11
CA THR A 2 -18.83 -49.21 -39.64
C THR A 2 -17.55 -48.48 -39.15
N LYS A 3 -16.54 -48.25 -39.99
CA LYS A 3 -15.29 -47.58 -39.63
C LYS A 3 -15.42 -46.04 -39.45
N PHE A 4 -16.28 -45.41 -40.23
CA PHE A 4 -16.43 -43.95 -40.20
C PHE A 4 -17.07 -43.40 -38.89
N LYS A 5 -17.92 -44.18 -38.21
CA LYS A 5 -18.56 -43.73 -36.96
C LYS A 5 -17.58 -43.63 -35.76
N ASN A 6 -16.55 -44.49 -35.75
CA ASN A 6 -15.56 -44.49 -34.65
C ASN A 6 -14.54 -43.36 -34.78
N GLU A 7 -14.23 -42.94 -36.01
CA GLU A 7 -13.28 -41.85 -36.21
C GLU A 7 -13.87 -40.45 -35.86
N LEU A 8 -15.17 -40.24 -36.19
CA LEU A 8 -15.87 -39.01 -35.82
C LEU A 8 -16.04 -38.86 -34.32
N GLY A 9 -16.33 -39.95 -33.60
CA GLY A 9 -16.42 -39.91 -32.13
C GLY A 9 -15.10 -39.67 -31.43
N ARG A 10 -14.00 -40.21 -32.00
CA ARG A 10 -12.64 -40.02 -31.46
C ARG A 10 -12.16 -38.60 -31.67
N SER A 11 -12.43 -38.01 -32.81
CA SER A 11 -12.14 -36.58 -33.09
C SER A 11 -12.90 -35.63 -32.16
N MET A 12 -14.15 -35.94 -31.85
CA MET A 12 -14.98 -35.10 -30.97
C MET A 12 -14.51 -35.15 -29.52
N VAL A 13 -14.12 -36.31 -29.00
CA VAL A 13 -13.54 -36.47 -27.65
C VAL A 13 -12.18 -35.77 -27.56
N GLU A 14 -11.37 -35.90 -28.60
CA GLU A 14 -10.05 -35.27 -28.65
C GLU A 14 -10.17 -33.74 -28.65
N MET A 15 -11.13 -33.19 -29.42
CA MET A 15 -11.44 -31.76 -29.42
C MET A 15 -11.91 -31.25 -28.05
N LEU A 16 -12.75 -32.01 -27.34
CA LEU A 16 -13.20 -31.66 -25.99
C LEU A 16 -12.04 -31.66 -24.98
N LEU A 17 -11.10 -32.61 -25.11
CA LEU A 17 -9.90 -32.65 -24.28
C LEU A 17 -9.00 -31.42 -24.51
N TYR A 18 -8.80 -31.00 -25.76
CA TYR A 18 -8.05 -29.80 -26.08
C TYR A 18 -8.70 -28.54 -25.49
N ILE A 19 -10.02 -28.40 -25.66
CA ILE A 19 -10.76 -27.28 -25.08
C ILE A 19 -10.62 -27.25 -23.55
N GLY A 20 -10.77 -28.41 -22.89
CA GLY A 20 -10.59 -28.56 -21.46
C GLY A 20 -9.20 -28.14 -21.00
N LEU A 21 -8.16 -28.58 -21.73
CA LEU A 21 -6.78 -28.24 -21.44
C LEU A 21 -6.51 -26.72 -21.56
N VAL A 22 -7.01 -26.09 -22.63
CA VAL A 22 -6.86 -24.66 -22.88
C VAL A 22 -7.52 -23.82 -21.78
N ILE A 23 -8.71 -24.24 -21.31
CA ILE A 23 -9.40 -23.56 -20.21
C ILE A 23 -8.58 -23.63 -18.92
N VAL A 24 -8.06 -24.80 -18.56
CA VAL A 24 -7.25 -24.98 -17.33
C VAL A 24 -5.99 -24.12 -17.37
N ILE A 25 -5.28 -24.12 -18.50
CA ILE A 25 -4.08 -23.29 -18.68
C ILE A 25 -4.44 -21.80 -18.61
N GLY A 26 -5.51 -21.39 -19.31
CA GLY A 26 -5.97 -20.00 -19.33
C GLY A 26 -6.30 -19.45 -17.95
N VAL A 27 -7.07 -20.19 -17.15
CA VAL A 27 -7.44 -19.79 -15.79
C VAL A 27 -6.20 -19.68 -14.88
N SER A 28 -5.29 -20.65 -15.00
CA SER A 28 -4.05 -20.65 -14.20
C SER A 28 -3.16 -19.46 -14.52
N THR A 29 -3.01 -19.11 -15.79
CA THR A 29 -2.17 -17.96 -16.21
C THR A 29 -2.74 -16.62 -15.76
N ILE A 30 -4.06 -16.44 -15.82
CA ILE A 30 -4.72 -15.22 -15.34
C ILE A 30 -4.48 -15.02 -13.83
N LYS A 31 -4.60 -16.08 -13.04
CA LYS A 31 -4.35 -16.03 -11.61
C LYS A 31 -2.91 -15.63 -11.28
N LEU A 32 -1.93 -16.29 -11.88
CA LEU A 32 -0.52 -15.98 -11.71
C LEU A 32 -0.17 -14.55 -12.13
N TYR A 33 -0.76 -14.08 -13.23
CA TYR A 33 -0.58 -12.70 -13.68
C TYR A 33 -1.13 -11.69 -12.67
N SER A 34 -2.34 -11.91 -12.16
CA SER A 34 -2.96 -11.00 -11.18
C SER A 34 -2.16 -10.92 -9.87
N GLU A 35 -1.63 -12.04 -9.39
CA GLU A 35 -0.77 -12.09 -8.21
C GLU A 35 0.56 -11.35 -8.44
N SER A 36 1.16 -11.51 -9.61
CA SER A 36 2.39 -10.81 -10.00
C SER A 36 2.19 -9.30 -10.08
N VAL A 37 1.10 -8.84 -10.66
CA VAL A 37 0.74 -7.41 -10.73
C VAL A 37 0.51 -6.83 -9.33
N GLU A 38 -0.21 -7.54 -8.47
CA GLU A 38 -0.45 -7.09 -7.10
C GLU A 38 0.86 -7.01 -6.29
N LYS A 39 1.77 -7.98 -6.44
CA LYS A 39 3.10 -7.95 -5.83
C LYS A 39 3.91 -6.75 -6.30
N SER A 40 3.93 -6.47 -7.61
CA SER A 40 4.59 -5.29 -8.17
C SER A 40 4.01 -3.99 -7.61
N LYS A 41 2.68 -3.87 -7.52
CA LYS A 41 2.03 -2.69 -6.92
C LYS A 41 2.40 -2.48 -5.46
N ARG A 42 2.55 -3.55 -4.67
CA ARG A 42 2.97 -3.47 -3.27
C ARG A 42 4.40 -2.93 -3.13
N ILE A 43 5.33 -3.44 -3.94
CA ILE A 43 6.73 -2.97 -3.96
C ILE A 43 6.79 -1.50 -4.41
N ASN A 44 6.03 -1.14 -5.45
CA ASN A 44 5.97 0.24 -5.93
C ASN A 44 5.38 1.18 -4.86
N ALA A 45 4.36 0.75 -4.11
CA ALA A 45 3.80 1.55 -3.01
C ALA A 45 4.81 1.75 -1.88
N GLN A 46 5.56 0.72 -1.50
CA GLN A 46 6.62 0.82 -0.51
C GLN A 46 7.68 1.83 -0.93
N ASN A 47 8.19 1.73 -2.15
CA ASN A 47 9.18 2.67 -2.68
C ASN A 47 8.63 4.10 -2.75
N GLN A 48 7.38 4.25 -3.20
CA GLN A 48 6.71 5.55 -3.25
C GLN A 48 6.60 6.20 -1.87
N ILE A 49 6.28 5.44 -0.81
CA ILE A 49 6.22 5.97 0.55
C ILE A 49 7.61 6.43 1.00
N ARG A 50 8.66 5.64 0.75
CA ARG A 50 10.04 6.01 1.07
C ARG A 50 10.50 7.28 0.33
N ASP A 51 10.14 7.39 -0.94
CA ASP A 51 10.45 8.59 -1.72
C ASP A 51 9.66 9.80 -1.21
N LEU A 52 8.38 9.63 -0.86
CA LEU A 52 7.59 10.70 -0.24
C LEU A 52 8.18 11.16 1.09
N ILE A 53 8.71 10.26 1.91
CA ILE A 53 9.40 10.60 3.16
C ILE A 53 10.60 11.50 2.88
N LYS A 54 11.45 11.12 1.91
CA LYS A 54 12.61 11.91 1.49
C LYS A 54 12.21 13.26 0.92
N ASP A 55 11.21 13.28 0.05
CA ASP A 55 10.73 14.50 -0.60
C ASP A 55 10.16 15.50 0.40
N VAL A 56 9.35 15.03 1.36
CA VAL A 56 8.82 15.90 2.43
C VAL A 56 9.96 16.47 3.28
N ASN A 57 10.91 15.64 3.68
CA ASN A 57 12.07 16.10 4.45
C ASN A 57 12.86 17.13 3.65
N MET A 58 13.12 16.89 2.36
CA MET A 58 13.86 17.79 1.48
C MET A 58 13.15 19.15 1.27
N ILE A 59 11.83 19.15 1.07
CA ILE A 59 11.04 20.37 0.88
C ILE A 59 11.13 21.30 2.11
N TYR A 60 11.24 20.73 3.30
CA TYR A 60 11.24 21.46 4.56
C TYR A 60 12.62 21.55 5.22
N ILE A 61 13.71 21.19 4.53
CA ILE A 61 15.08 21.46 5.02
C ILE A 61 15.26 22.96 5.21
N GLY A 62 15.67 23.36 6.41
CA GLY A 62 15.92 24.76 6.76
C GLY A 62 14.68 25.66 6.74
N ARG A 63 13.47 25.09 6.70
CA ARG A 63 12.21 25.84 6.72
C ARG A 63 11.35 25.42 7.90
N ASN A 64 10.48 26.34 8.33
CA ASN A 64 9.50 26.03 9.36
C ASN A 64 8.52 24.97 8.86
N PHE A 65 8.47 23.84 9.54
CA PHE A 65 7.50 22.80 9.28
C PHE A 65 6.14 23.21 9.88
N PRO A 66 5.02 22.99 9.15
CA PRO A 66 3.69 23.29 9.67
C PRO A 66 3.41 22.50 10.97
N THR A 67 2.82 23.16 11.94
CA THR A 67 2.50 22.56 13.25
C THR A 67 1.33 21.58 13.18
N SER A 68 0.43 21.78 12.21
CA SER A 68 -0.72 20.89 11.97
C SER A 68 -1.35 21.15 10.61
N GLY A 69 -2.11 20.19 10.12
CA GLY A 69 -2.95 20.31 8.91
C GLY A 69 -2.48 19.50 7.71
N ASP A 70 -3.27 19.51 6.67
CA ASP A 70 -2.98 18.83 5.40
C ASP A 70 -2.01 19.69 4.57
N ILE A 71 -0.86 19.13 4.24
CA ILE A 71 0.19 19.77 3.44
C ILE A 71 0.27 19.22 2.02
N SER A 72 -0.66 18.32 1.63
CA SER A 72 -0.67 17.63 0.33
C SER A 72 -0.63 18.60 -0.85
N GLU A 73 -1.37 19.70 -0.80
CA GLU A 73 -1.37 20.68 -1.89
C GLU A 73 -0.02 21.39 -2.09
N LYS A 74 0.71 21.64 -1.02
CA LYS A 74 2.06 22.22 -1.10
C LYS A 74 3.03 21.26 -1.76
N ILE A 75 2.86 19.97 -1.50
CA ILE A 75 3.70 18.90 -2.05
C ILE A 75 3.36 18.64 -3.51
N LYS A 76 2.06 18.63 -3.89
CA LYS A 76 1.62 18.55 -5.28
C LYS A 76 2.16 19.69 -6.14
N LYS A 77 2.20 20.92 -5.61
CA LYS A 77 2.76 22.09 -6.31
C LYS A 77 4.27 21.94 -6.63
N LYS A 78 4.97 21.01 -5.98
CA LYS A 78 6.35 20.63 -6.28
C LYS A 78 6.47 19.53 -7.33
N GLY A 79 5.36 19.11 -7.95
CA GLY A 79 5.32 18.07 -8.98
C GLY A 79 5.27 16.66 -8.44
N ILE A 80 5.14 16.47 -7.12
CA ILE A 80 5.11 15.15 -6.50
C ILE A 80 3.73 14.54 -6.66
N LYS A 81 3.68 13.31 -7.19
CA LYS A 81 2.43 12.58 -7.43
C LYS A 81 1.93 11.93 -6.15
N LEU A 82 0.73 12.35 -5.70
CA LEU A 82 0.06 11.82 -4.50
C LEU A 82 -1.09 10.86 -4.86
N VAL A 83 -0.76 9.81 -5.60
CA VAL A 83 -1.70 8.73 -5.96
C VAL A 83 -0.94 7.42 -5.80
N ASN A 84 -1.52 6.46 -5.05
CA ASN A 84 -0.89 5.17 -4.84
C ASN A 84 -1.00 4.26 -6.10
N PRO A 85 -0.26 3.15 -6.19
CA PRO A 85 -0.31 2.24 -7.34
C PRO A 85 -1.67 1.56 -7.58
N TRP A 86 -2.61 1.66 -6.66
CA TRP A 86 -3.99 1.16 -6.80
C TRP A 86 -4.97 2.24 -7.26
N GLY A 87 -4.53 3.50 -7.39
CA GLY A 87 -5.33 4.62 -7.87
C GLY A 87 -5.96 5.48 -6.79
N ASP A 88 -5.77 5.17 -5.50
CA ASP A 88 -6.30 5.98 -4.41
C ASP A 88 -5.39 7.18 -4.12
N SER A 89 -5.99 8.27 -3.63
CA SER A 89 -5.26 9.47 -3.24
C SER A 89 -4.43 9.24 -1.97
N ILE A 90 -3.25 9.85 -1.94
CA ILE A 90 -2.39 9.96 -0.77
C ILE A 90 -2.55 11.37 -0.20
N SER A 91 -2.71 11.49 1.12
CA SER A 91 -2.67 12.79 1.82
C SER A 91 -1.50 12.81 2.80
N ILE A 92 -0.89 13.99 2.98
CA ILE A 92 0.22 14.18 3.90
C ILE A 92 -0.20 15.18 4.95
N ILE A 93 -0.23 14.73 6.20
CA ILE A 93 -0.75 15.48 7.34
C ILE A 93 0.39 15.81 8.27
N ALA A 94 0.63 17.11 8.49
CA ALA A 94 1.57 17.58 9.49
C ALA A 94 0.92 17.52 10.89
N LYS A 95 1.69 17.15 11.90
CA LYS A 95 1.25 17.14 13.29
C LYS A 95 2.45 17.38 14.23
N ASN A 96 2.24 18.19 15.27
CA ASN A 96 3.18 18.27 16.38
C ASN A 96 3.00 17.04 17.28
N ALA A 97 4.08 16.65 17.96
CA ALA A 97 3.97 15.63 18.99
C ALA A 97 2.97 16.08 20.07
N PRO A 98 2.20 15.16 20.65
CA PRO A 98 1.35 15.47 21.80
C PRO A 98 2.23 16.02 22.90
N THR A 99 1.86 17.19 23.43
CA THR A 99 2.45 17.82 24.61
C THR A 99 2.13 16.97 25.83
N GLY A 100 2.99 16.01 26.17
CA GLY A 100 2.73 15.09 27.29
C GLY A 100 3.96 14.34 27.78
N GLY A 101 5.10 14.47 27.11
CA GLY A 101 6.37 13.95 27.59
C GLY A 101 7.19 15.08 28.26
N THR A 102 7.58 14.89 29.47
CA THR A 102 8.57 15.72 30.21
C THR A 102 9.90 15.69 29.46
N GLY A 103 10.11 16.60 28.54
CA GLY A 103 11.36 16.68 27.78
C GLY A 103 11.19 17.42 26.46
N SER A 104 11.31 18.73 26.56
CA SER A 104 11.88 19.67 25.59
C SER A 104 11.87 19.25 24.09
N PHE A 105 11.21 20.05 23.28
CA PHE A 105 11.13 20.06 21.83
C PHE A 105 10.19 19.00 21.24
N ALA A 106 8.95 19.42 21.03
CA ALA A 106 8.00 18.70 20.17
C ALA A 106 8.58 18.64 18.75
N LEU A 107 9.22 17.54 18.41
CA LEU A 107 9.70 17.30 17.05
C LEU A 107 8.51 17.22 16.12
N PRO A 108 8.53 17.91 14.99
CA PRO A 108 7.45 17.82 14.02
C PRO A 108 7.40 16.43 13.42
N TYR A 109 6.18 15.92 13.29
CA TYR A 109 5.88 14.65 12.61
C TYR A 109 5.00 14.92 11.39
N PHE A 110 5.03 13.99 10.45
CA PHE A 110 4.03 13.95 9.41
C PHE A 110 3.52 12.53 9.20
N GLY A 111 2.25 12.42 8.86
CA GLY A 111 1.60 11.16 8.52
C GLY A 111 1.30 11.09 7.04
N ILE A 112 1.72 10.01 6.39
CA ILE A 112 1.32 9.67 5.04
C ILE A 112 0.04 8.84 5.16
N LYS A 113 -1.09 9.44 4.78
CA LYS A 113 -2.41 8.84 4.84
C LYS A 113 -2.78 8.24 3.49
N MET A 114 -3.22 6.99 3.48
CA MET A 114 -3.78 6.34 2.30
C MET A 114 -4.82 5.29 2.66
N LYS A 115 -5.74 5.03 1.73
CA LYS A 115 -6.75 3.99 1.89
C LYS A 115 -6.19 2.63 1.45
N LEU A 116 -6.29 1.61 2.30
CA LEU A 116 -5.71 0.30 2.05
C LEU A 116 -6.67 -0.83 2.43
N SER A 117 -6.58 -1.96 1.72
CA SER A 117 -7.17 -3.22 2.17
C SER A 117 -6.33 -3.84 3.29
N LYS A 118 -6.91 -4.76 4.05
CA LYS A 118 -6.24 -5.45 5.16
C LYS A 118 -4.89 -6.06 4.74
N ALA A 119 -4.85 -6.77 3.62
CA ALA A 119 -3.63 -7.42 3.13
C ALA A 119 -2.54 -6.42 2.71
N ARG A 120 -2.91 -5.28 2.11
CA ARG A 120 -1.97 -4.21 1.73
C ARG A 120 -1.45 -3.46 2.94
N CYS A 121 -2.32 -3.19 3.91
CA CYS A 121 -1.95 -2.58 5.18
C CYS A 121 -0.93 -3.44 5.93
N ALA A 122 -1.18 -4.73 6.08
CA ALA A 122 -0.26 -5.66 6.73
C ALA A 122 1.10 -5.71 6.04
N TYR A 123 1.11 -5.82 4.70
CA TYR A 123 2.36 -5.83 3.93
C TYR A 123 3.16 -4.53 4.09
N LEU A 124 2.53 -3.38 3.85
CA LEU A 124 3.21 -2.09 3.94
C LEU A 124 3.62 -1.77 5.37
N GLY A 125 2.81 -2.17 6.35
CA GLY A 125 3.13 -1.98 7.76
C GLY A 125 4.41 -2.72 8.16
N SER A 126 4.56 -3.98 7.79
CA SER A 126 5.78 -4.74 8.06
C SER A 126 6.98 -4.24 7.25
N ALA A 127 6.75 -3.85 5.98
CA ALA A 127 7.83 -3.40 5.09
C ALA A 127 8.38 -2.00 5.42
N LEU A 128 7.63 -1.18 6.17
CA LEU A 128 7.98 0.19 6.55
C LEU A 128 8.18 0.36 8.05
N GLU A 129 8.28 -0.73 8.81
CA GLU A 129 8.46 -0.70 10.26
C GLU A 129 9.69 0.12 10.68
N GLU A 130 10.78 -0.02 9.94
CA GLU A 130 12.03 0.72 10.21
C GLU A 130 11.97 2.18 9.74
N ASP A 131 11.18 2.49 8.71
CA ASP A 131 11.08 3.82 8.11
C ASP A 131 10.07 4.72 8.86
N THR A 132 9.25 4.15 9.74
CA THR A 132 8.16 4.83 10.43
C THR A 132 8.30 4.74 11.94
N ILE A 133 7.83 5.77 12.64
CA ILE A 133 7.75 5.76 14.11
C ILE A 133 6.48 5.10 14.62
N GLY A 134 5.52 4.85 13.72
CA GLY A 134 4.28 4.15 14.04
C GLY A 134 3.29 4.15 12.89
N ILE A 135 2.38 3.19 12.95
CA ILE A 135 1.32 2.99 11.95
C ILE A 135 -0.02 2.99 12.66
N ASN A 136 -0.94 3.84 12.22
CA ASN A 136 -2.27 3.95 12.82
C ASN A 136 -3.35 3.72 11.76
N VAL A 137 -4.38 2.97 12.11
CA VAL A 137 -5.50 2.60 11.21
C VAL A 137 -6.78 3.37 11.55
N LYS A 138 -6.86 4.04 12.68
CA LYS A 138 -8.06 4.75 13.14
C LYS A 138 -7.73 6.15 13.65
N GLY A 139 -7.67 7.11 12.74
CA GLY A 139 -7.53 8.50 13.13
C GLY A 139 -6.08 8.96 13.36
N ALA A 140 -5.94 10.26 13.49
CA ALA A 140 -4.64 10.94 13.48
C ALA A 140 -3.96 10.98 14.87
N ASP A 141 -4.17 9.99 15.74
CA ASP A 141 -3.54 10.00 17.06
C ASP A 141 -2.27 9.14 17.10
N ILE A 142 -1.14 9.79 17.34
CA ILE A 142 0.18 9.15 17.41
C ILE A 142 0.30 8.26 18.65
N SER A 143 -0.54 8.44 19.65
CA SER A 143 -0.48 7.69 20.93
C SER A 143 -0.86 6.20 20.79
N THR A 144 -1.51 5.82 19.70
CA THR A 144 -1.98 4.44 19.43
C THR A 144 -1.17 3.75 18.34
N ASN A 145 0.13 3.97 18.30
CA ASN A 145 1.01 3.38 17.31
C ASN A 145 1.18 1.88 17.52
N ALA A 146 0.89 1.12 16.50
CA ALA A 146 1.29 -0.28 16.45
C ALA A 146 2.83 -0.34 16.31
N LYS A 147 3.49 -0.92 17.30
CA LYS A 147 4.96 -1.04 17.33
C LYS A 147 5.46 -2.42 16.97
N SER A 148 4.57 -3.41 16.90
CA SER A 148 4.91 -4.77 16.55
C SER A 148 4.11 -5.23 15.34
N PHE A 149 4.63 -6.21 14.62
CA PHE A 149 3.93 -6.83 13.49
C PHE A 149 2.53 -7.34 13.89
N ASP A 150 2.40 -7.96 15.06
CA ASP A 150 1.11 -8.46 15.55
C ASP A 150 0.11 -7.34 15.82
N ASP A 151 0.56 -6.20 16.33
CA ASP A 151 -0.29 -5.03 16.55
C ASP A 151 -0.71 -4.39 15.22
N ILE A 152 0.19 -4.36 14.23
CA ILE A 152 -0.11 -3.90 12.87
C ILE A 152 -1.21 -4.79 12.28
N LEU A 153 -1.07 -6.12 12.35
CA LEU A 153 -2.03 -7.07 11.82
C LEU A 153 -3.41 -6.93 12.46
N LYS A 154 -3.48 -6.77 13.79
CA LYS A 154 -4.74 -6.59 14.53
C LYS A 154 -5.45 -5.29 14.14
N ASN A 155 -4.70 -4.25 13.84
CA ASN A 155 -5.25 -2.94 13.51
C ASN A 155 -5.61 -2.80 12.03
N CYS A 156 -5.04 -3.58 11.12
CA CYS A 156 -5.36 -3.56 9.70
C CYS A 156 -6.78 -4.09 9.44
N LYS A 157 -7.61 -3.25 8.85
CA LYS A 157 -8.99 -3.57 8.43
C LYS A 157 -9.16 -3.23 6.96
N ASP A 158 -10.17 -3.81 6.30
CA ASP A 158 -10.44 -3.52 4.91
C ASP A 158 -10.98 -2.10 4.71
N ASN A 159 -10.50 -1.44 3.66
CA ASN A 159 -10.94 -0.12 3.24
C ASN A 159 -10.84 0.98 4.31
N HIS A 160 -9.83 0.93 5.16
CA HIS A 160 -9.57 1.96 6.15
C HIS A 160 -8.44 2.89 5.75
N ASP A 161 -8.51 4.10 6.25
CA ASP A 161 -7.42 5.06 6.18
C ASP A 161 -6.28 4.59 7.09
N VAL A 162 -5.11 4.40 6.52
CA VAL A 162 -3.89 4.02 7.22
C VAL A 162 -2.94 5.20 7.23
N TYR A 163 -2.37 5.50 8.38
CA TYR A 163 -1.42 6.59 8.59
C TYR A 163 -0.04 6.00 8.91
N PHE A 164 0.94 6.31 8.08
CA PHE A 164 2.34 6.02 8.31
C PHE A 164 3.00 7.25 8.90
N TRP A 165 3.27 7.23 10.19
CA TRP A 165 3.85 8.37 10.89
C TRP A 165 5.36 8.36 10.81
N VAL A 166 5.92 9.49 10.43
CA VAL A 166 7.35 9.70 10.24
C VAL A 166 7.79 10.93 11.01
N LYS A 167 8.92 10.81 11.69
CA LYS A 167 9.58 11.94 12.33
C LYS A 167 10.26 12.78 11.25
N LYS A 168 10.08 14.09 11.30
CA LYS A 168 10.86 14.98 10.46
C LYS A 168 12.30 15.01 10.95
N GLU A 169 13.24 14.73 10.08
CA GLU A 169 14.67 14.91 10.27
C GLU A 169 15.10 16.37 10.06
#